data_787afec3fbc670a12f4a178f25003772
#
_entry.id   787afec3fbc670a12f4a178f25003772
#
_cell.length_a   1.000
_cell.length_b   1.000
_cell.length_c   1.000
_cell.angle_alpha   90.00
_cell.angle_beta   90.00
_cell.angle_gamma   90.00
#
_symmetry.space_group_name_H-M   'P 1'
#
loop_
_entity.id
_entity.type
_entity.pdbx_description
1 polymer ?
#
loop_
_entity_poly.entity_id
_entity_poly.type
_entity_poly.pdbx_seq_one_letter_code
_entity_poly.pdbx_strand_id
1 'polypeptide(L)'
;MNQFINENIDPKLAEFYDKHYTVLNSALLNDKKYTYLGNKETKVCRFCGKDEFNGATFKKLAHAFPESIGNRCLATYYECDKCNEKFGKTIENDYANYMKFYHSISGIHGKKKIPEFISNDNKSKSVWVDDKYILTDTNEHCHCLIKGNSILYQSTAPTHTPMAVFKCFVKMAISVMPENNLKQFAKTIEWICNKKHENIFENKKLLCRYEMIPGYTIEYPCYFLYQRKGPKSLAIYPYMIFHLTYGNFSYMIEVPTQEDLHQSIDKIKFPPIPFKSSSAGILDLTSNKPVSDLQQTMLFHFDSSEEISIEHLPEKVKNAALIKK
;
A
#
# COMPACT_ATOMS: atom_id res chain seq x y z
N MET A 1 -1.65 20.74 -0.30
CA MET A 1 -1.49 19.66 -1.26
C MET A 1 -0.99 20.17 -2.61
N ASN A 2 -1.65 21.13 -3.24
CA ASN A 2 -1.18 21.68 -4.53
C ASN A 2 0.27 22.19 -4.46
N GLN A 3 0.69 22.78 -3.36
CA GLN A 3 2.04 23.30 -3.21
C GLN A 3 3.06 22.15 -3.13
N PHE A 4 2.83 21.12 -2.31
CA PHE A 4 3.72 19.95 -2.23
C PHE A 4 3.79 19.19 -3.56
N ILE A 5 2.63 18.95 -4.19
CA ILE A 5 2.57 18.29 -5.49
C ILE A 5 3.34 19.10 -6.53
N ASN A 6 3.13 20.41 -6.58
CA ASN A 6 3.80 21.29 -7.54
C ASN A 6 5.32 21.43 -7.32
N GLU A 7 5.78 21.39 -6.07
CA GLU A 7 7.20 21.53 -5.74
C GLU A 7 8.01 20.23 -5.91
N ASN A 8 7.34 19.07 -5.81
CA ASN A 8 7.99 17.77 -5.81
C ASN A 8 7.75 16.94 -7.08
N ILE A 9 6.87 17.36 -7.98
CA ILE A 9 6.71 16.71 -9.29
C ILE A 9 7.85 17.14 -10.21
N ASP A 10 8.52 16.17 -10.83
CA ASP A 10 9.43 16.43 -11.93
C ASP A 10 8.59 16.82 -13.19
N PRO A 11 8.78 18.02 -13.75
CA PRO A 11 8.03 18.45 -14.94
C PRO A 11 8.14 17.49 -16.14
N LYS A 12 9.29 16.84 -16.31
CA LYS A 12 9.47 15.84 -17.37
C LYS A 12 8.60 14.61 -17.17
N LEU A 13 8.34 14.24 -15.90
CA LEU A 13 7.47 13.13 -15.57
C LEU A 13 5.99 13.50 -15.76
N ALA A 14 5.60 14.74 -15.44
CA ALA A 14 4.27 15.23 -15.75
C ALA A 14 3.99 15.17 -17.26
N GLU A 15 4.93 15.66 -18.08
CA GLU A 15 4.84 15.56 -19.55
C GLU A 15 4.74 14.10 -20.05
N PHE A 16 5.52 13.19 -19.45
CA PHE A 16 5.43 11.77 -19.77
C PHE A 16 4.04 11.20 -19.52
N TYR A 17 3.44 11.49 -18.34
CA TYR A 17 2.09 11.02 -18.02
C TYR A 17 1.04 11.65 -18.94
N ASP A 18 1.11 12.94 -19.19
CA ASP A 18 0.22 13.63 -20.11
C ASP A 18 0.27 13.06 -21.52
N LYS A 19 1.45 12.68 -21.98
CA LYS A 19 1.65 12.07 -23.30
C LYS A 19 1.10 10.64 -23.40
N HIS A 20 1.32 9.82 -22.37
CA HIS A 20 1.12 8.37 -22.45
C HIS A 20 -0.12 7.87 -21.71
N TYR A 21 -0.69 8.64 -20.80
CA TYR A 21 -1.78 8.21 -19.94
C TYR A 21 -2.93 9.21 -19.86
N THR A 22 -4.11 8.69 -19.60
CA THR A 22 -5.28 9.45 -19.19
C THR A 22 -5.57 9.13 -17.73
N VAL A 23 -5.78 10.13 -16.90
CA VAL A 23 -6.27 9.95 -15.53
C VAL A 23 -7.76 9.61 -15.60
N LEU A 24 -8.12 8.38 -15.25
CA LEU A 24 -9.52 7.94 -15.21
C LEU A 24 -10.22 8.37 -13.92
N ASN A 25 -9.48 8.31 -12.83
CA ASN A 25 -9.98 8.69 -11.50
C ASN A 25 -8.82 9.08 -10.60
N SER A 26 -9.02 10.07 -9.75
CA SER A 26 -8.06 10.48 -8.73
C SER A 26 -8.77 11.22 -7.61
N ALA A 27 -8.30 11.08 -6.38
CA ALA A 27 -8.77 11.87 -5.26
C ALA A 27 -7.72 12.01 -4.15
N LEU A 28 -7.87 13.06 -3.37
CA LEU A 28 -7.31 13.23 -2.04
C LEU A 28 -8.37 12.81 -1.03
N LEU A 29 -8.04 11.84 -0.17
CA LEU A 29 -8.96 11.30 0.83
C LEU A 29 -8.94 12.16 2.09
N ASN A 30 -9.53 13.34 2.00
CA ASN A 30 -9.60 14.29 3.11
C ASN A 30 -10.82 13.98 3.98
N ASP A 31 -10.61 13.72 5.26
CA ASP A 31 -11.63 13.36 6.26
C ASP A 31 -12.77 14.39 6.40
N LYS A 32 -12.57 15.60 5.93
CA LYS A 32 -13.59 16.68 6.00
C LYS A 32 -14.83 16.41 5.15
N LYS A 33 -14.75 15.48 4.18
CA LYS A 33 -15.86 15.15 3.29
C LYS A 33 -15.96 13.66 3.05
N TYR A 34 -17.04 13.06 3.57
CA TYR A 34 -17.38 11.68 3.26
C TYR A 34 -17.81 11.54 1.79
N THR A 35 -17.16 10.62 1.07
CA THR A 35 -17.44 10.34 -0.34
C THR A 35 -17.87 8.88 -0.48
N TYR A 36 -19.00 8.66 -1.15
CA TYR A 36 -19.52 7.34 -1.46
C TYR A 36 -19.39 7.07 -2.95
N LEU A 37 -18.72 5.99 -3.30
CA LEU A 37 -18.66 5.47 -4.66
C LEU A 37 -19.91 4.63 -4.94
N GLY A 38 -20.46 4.75 -6.13
CA GLY A 38 -21.64 4.01 -6.54
C GLY A 38 -22.95 4.71 -6.22
N ASN A 39 -24.05 4.02 -6.55
CA ASN A 39 -25.41 4.53 -6.37
C ASN A 39 -26.06 3.86 -5.14
N LYS A 40 -26.60 4.67 -4.24
CA LYS A 40 -27.28 4.21 -3.03
C LYS A 40 -28.57 3.44 -3.35
N GLU A 41 -29.26 3.81 -4.41
CA GLU A 41 -30.55 3.23 -4.79
C GLU A 41 -30.41 1.90 -5.55
N THR A 42 -29.30 1.77 -6.31
CA THR A 42 -29.07 0.60 -7.16
C THR A 42 -27.73 -0.05 -6.81
N LYS A 43 -27.64 -0.58 -5.59
CA LYS A 43 -26.41 -1.22 -5.10
C LYS A 43 -26.17 -2.55 -5.81
N VAL A 44 -25.10 -2.64 -6.57
CA VAL A 44 -24.61 -3.87 -7.18
C VAL A 44 -23.16 -4.08 -6.76
N CYS A 45 -22.87 -5.25 -6.18
CA CYS A 45 -21.52 -5.59 -5.79
C CYS A 45 -20.66 -5.88 -7.02
N ARG A 46 -19.65 -5.03 -7.28
CA ARG A 46 -18.76 -5.22 -8.44
C ARG A 46 -17.82 -6.43 -8.34
N PHE A 47 -17.74 -7.05 -7.16
CA PHE A 47 -16.88 -8.22 -6.92
C PHE A 47 -17.62 -9.55 -7.08
N CYS A 48 -18.91 -9.64 -6.77
CA CYS A 48 -19.68 -10.86 -6.94
C CYS A 48 -20.88 -10.71 -7.88
N GLY A 49 -21.11 -9.52 -8.43
CA GLY A 49 -22.20 -9.24 -9.37
C GLY A 49 -23.61 -9.26 -8.75
N LYS A 50 -23.74 -9.43 -7.44
CA LYS A 50 -25.04 -9.54 -6.77
C LYS A 50 -25.54 -8.19 -6.27
N ASP A 51 -26.85 -8.03 -6.35
CA ASP A 51 -27.63 -6.95 -5.75
C ASP A 51 -28.49 -7.45 -4.58
N GLU A 52 -29.31 -6.58 -3.99
CA GLU A 52 -30.22 -6.93 -2.90
C GLU A 52 -31.27 -7.96 -3.33
N PHE A 53 -31.72 -7.97 -4.60
CA PHE A 53 -32.68 -8.94 -5.15
C PHE A 53 -32.06 -10.33 -5.30
N ASN A 54 -30.74 -10.40 -5.52
CA ASN A 54 -29.98 -11.64 -5.67
C ASN A 54 -29.28 -12.08 -4.37
N GLY A 55 -29.74 -11.56 -3.22
CA GLY A 55 -29.32 -12.00 -1.89
C GLY A 55 -28.02 -11.36 -1.39
N ALA A 56 -27.57 -10.25 -1.96
CA ALA A 56 -26.53 -9.44 -1.35
C ALA A 56 -27.13 -8.53 -0.26
N THR A 57 -26.31 -8.20 0.74
CA THR A 57 -26.63 -7.18 1.74
C THR A 57 -25.56 -6.09 1.76
N PHE A 58 -25.96 -4.86 2.08
CA PHE A 58 -25.10 -3.68 2.12
C PHE A 58 -25.36 -2.89 3.40
N LYS A 59 -25.44 -3.61 4.53
CA LYS A 59 -25.75 -3.04 5.86
C LYS A 59 -24.52 -2.47 6.55
N LYS A 60 -23.34 -3.05 6.27
CA LYS A 60 -22.06 -2.61 6.81
C LYS A 60 -21.47 -1.56 5.90
N LEU A 61 -20.82 -0.56 6.49
CA LEU A 61 -20.03 0.38 5.72
C LEU A 61 -18.82 -0.32 5.12
N ALA A 62 -18.75 -0.40 3.79
CA ALA A 62 -17.59 -0.88 3.07
C ALA A 62 -16.71 0.31 2.66
N HIS A 63 -15.41 0.20 2.92
CA HIS A 63 -14.43 1.18 2.49
C HIS A 63 -13.78 0.75 1.18
N ALA A 64 -13.68 1.66 0.22
CA ALA A 64 -13.02 1.37 -1.05
C ALA A 64 -11.55 0.99 -0.85
N PHE A 65 -10.89 1.62 0.11
CA PHE A 65 -9.52 1.34 0.55
C PHE A 65 -9.53 0.94 2.02
N PRO A 66 -8.59 0.08 2.46
CA PRO A 66 -8.48 -0.32 3.87
C PRO A 66 -8.34 0.89 4.80
N GLU A 67 -8.99 0.84 5.97
CA GLU A 67 -8.82 1.86 7.01
C GLU A 67 -7.38 1.92 7.55
N SER A 68 -6.60 0.84 7.36
CA SER A 68 -5.20 0.76 7.80
C SER A 68 -4.24 1.74 7.10
N ILE A 69 -4.63 2.32 5.97
CA ILE A 69 -3.85 3.35 5.28
C ILE A 69 -4.29 4.78 5.64
N GLY A 70 -5.16 4.94 6.64
CA GLY A 70 -5.73 6.22 7.02
C GLY A 70 -6.98 6.63 6.23
N ASN A 71 -7.57 5.74 5.41
CA ASN A 71 -8.83 6.04 4.73
C ASN A 71 -9.99 6.02 5.73
N ARG A 72 -10.64 7.20 5.92
CA ARG A 72 -11.81 7.35 6.77
C ARG A 72 -13.03 7.88 6.04
N CYS A 73 -12.86 8.37 4.85
CA CYS A 73 -13.88 9.14 4.13
C CYS A 73 -14.33 8.53 2.80
N LEU A 74 -13.59 7.60 2.20
CA LEU A 74 -13.95 6.97 0.94
C LEU A 74 -14.63 5.62 1.17
N ALA A 75 -15.96 5.63 1.15
CA ALA A 75 -16.81 4.46 1.24
C ALA A 75 -17.37 4.04 -0.11
N THR A 76 -18.00 2.87 -0.20
CA THR A 76 -18.53 2.37 -1.45
C THR A 76 -19.83 1.58 -1.27
N TYR A 77 -20.76 1.77 -2.20
CA TYR A 77 -21.93 0.93 -2.43
C TYR A 77 -21.67 -0.22 -3.40
N TYR A 78 -20.46 -0.32 -3.95
CA TYR A 78 -20.04 -1.37 -4.88
C TYR A 78 -19.57 -2.66 -4.21
N GLU A 79 -19.60 -2.74 -2.88
CA GLU A 79 -19.10 -3.89 -2.14
C GLU A 79 -20.12 -4.36 -1.10
N CYS A 80 -20.65 -5.59 -1.28
CA CYS A 80 -21.61 -6.18 -0.35
C CYS A 80 -20.94 -6.69 0.92
N ASP A 81 -21.72 -6.86 2.00
CA ASP A 81 -21.24 -7.28 3.32
C ASP A 81 -20.41 -8.57 3.28
N LYS A 82 -20.80 -9.54 2.42
CA LYS A 82 -20.08 -10.81 2.26
C LYS A 82 -18.71 -10.63 1.60
N CYS A 83 -18.60 -9.76 0.59
CA CYS A 83 -17.32 -9.47 -0.06
C CYS A 83 -16.41 -8.65 0.85
N ASN A 84 -16.95 -7.64 1.52
CA ASN A 84 -16.24 -6.84 2.51
C ASN A 84 -15.64 -7.70 3.63
N GLU A 85 -16.44 -8.59 4.21
CA GLU A 85 -15.96 -9.51 5.25
C GLU A 85 -14.88 -10.48 4.71
N LYS A 86 -15.06 -10.98 3.49
CA LYS A 86 -14.09 -11.86 2.84
C LYS A 86 -12.75 -11.14 2.66
N PHE A 87 -12.74 -9.95 2.07
CA PHE A 87 -11.51 -9.19 1.83
C PHE A 87 -10.82 -8.78 3.13
N GLY A 88 -11.60 -8.34 4.13
CA GLY A 88 -11.06 -7.99 5.45
C GLY A 88 -10.39 -9.16 6.17
N LYS A 89 -10.86 -10.40 5.94
CA LYS A 89 -10.25 -11.62 6.52
C LYS A 89 -9.13 -12.23 5.69
N THR A 90 -8.90 -11.76 4.48
CA THR A 90 -7.94 -12.34 3.54
C THR A 90 -6.95 -11.25 3.07
N ILE A 91 -7.13 -10.72 1.86
CA ILE A 91 -6.16 -9.85 1.20
C ILE A 91 -5.85 -8.55 1.96
N GLU A 92 -6.85 -7.96 2.63
CA GLU A 92 -6.63 -6.75 3.44
C GLU A 92 -5.90 -7.07 4.75
N ASN A 93 -6.12 -8.27 5.32
CA ASN A 93 -5.37 -8.74 6.49
C ASN A 93 -3.89 -8.99 6.15
N ASP A 94 -3.61 -9.67 5.02
CA ASP A 94 -2.24 -9.89 4.57
C ASP A 94 -1.53 -8.56 4.27
N TYR A 95 -2.23 -7.61 3.64
CA TYR A 95 -1.73 -6.27 3.41
C TYR A 95 -1.42 -5.54 4.74
N ALA A 96 -2.34 -5.60 5.70
CA ALA A 96 -2.15 -4.98 7.01
C ALA A 96 -0.96 -5.61 7.77
N ASN A 97 -0.78 -6.93 7.68
CA ASN A 97 0.36 -7.63 8.27
C ASN A 97 1.68 -7.21 7.63
N TYR A 98 1.74 -7.17 6.28
CA TYR A 98 2.91 -6.71 5.54
C TYR A 98 3.30 -5.27 5.90
N MET A 99 2.31 -4.38 6.02
CA MET A 99 2.54 -2.95 6.29
C MET A 99 2.64 -2.61 7.78
N LYS A 100 2.36 -3.54 8.68
CA LYS A 100 2.20 -3.26 10.11
C LYS A 100 3.42 -2.58 10.75
N PHE A 101 4.62 -3.06 10.40
CA PHE A 101 5.88 -2.47 10.84
C PHE A 101 5.99 -1.01 10.38
N TYR A 102 5.82 -0.78 9.09
CA TYR A 102 5.91 0.56 8.49
C TYR A 102 4.84 1.51 9.00
N HIS A 103 3.59 1.04 9.14
CA HIS A 103 2.49 1.87 9.66
C HIS A 103 2.70 2.26 11.12
N SER A 104 3.19 1.33 11.94
CA SER A 104 3.52 1.62 13.35
C SER A 104 4.56 2.72 13.46
N ILE A 105 5.66 2.55 12.75
CA ILE A 105 6.79 3.48 12.77
C ILE A 105 6.42 4.86 12.24
N SER A 106 5.72 4.91 11.10
CA SER A 106 5.35 6.17 10.44
C SER A 106 4.13 6.85 11.08
N GLY A 107 3.63 6.36 12.20
CA GLY A 107 2.51 6.96 12.90
C GLY A 107 1.19 6.94 12.12
N ILE A 108 1.02 5.99 11.17
CA ILE A 108 -0.17 5.95 10.32
C ILE A 108 -1.35 5.40 11.11
N HIS A 109 -2.37 6.24 11.29
CA HIS A 109 -3.58 5.87 11.98
C HIS A 109 -4.42 4.87 11.17
N GLY A 110 -4.68 3.70 11.77
CA GLY A 110 -5.70 2.77 11.30
C GLY A 110 -7.10 3.13 11.83
N LYS A 111 -8.00 2.16 11.91
CA LYS A 111 -9.40 2.33 12.32
C LYS A 111 -9.59 3.04 13.68
N LYS A 112 -8.79 2.72 14.68
CA LYS A 112 -8.94 3.25 16.04
C LYS A 112 -7.72 4.05 16.49
N LYS A 113 -6.53 3.57 16.20
CA LYS A 113 -5.25 4.13 16.62
C LYS A 113 -4.15 3.73 15.67
N ILE A 114 -2.95 4.27 15.87
CA ILE A 114 -1.74 3.76 15.23
C ILE A 114 -1.56 2.30 15.66
N PRO A 115 -1.32 1.37 14.70
CA PRO A 115 -1.20 -0.04 15.04
C PRO A 115 0.06 -0.29 15.88
N GLU A 116 -0.09 -1.09 16.92
CA GLU A 116 1.03 -1.67 17.63
C GLU A 116 1.69 -2.72 16.74
N PHE A 117 3.01 -2.68 16.63
CA PHE A 117 3.78 -3.69 15.92
C PHE A 117 4.35 -4.70 16.93
N ILE A 118 4.23 -5.97 16.58
CA ILE A 118 4.92 -7.08 17.25
C ILE A 118 5.52 -7.93 16.14
N SER A 119 6.82 -8.21 16.22
CA SER A 119 7.51 -9.08 15.29
C SER A 119 6.97 -10.51 15.34
N ASN A 120 7.17 -11.27 14.27
CA ASN A 120 6.66 -12.64 14.18
C ASN A 120 7.25 -13.57 15.26
N ASP A 121 8.47 -13.31 15.70
CA ASP A 121 9.16 -14.02 16.78
C ASP A 121 8.83 -13.50 18.20
N ASN A 122 7.96 -12.48 18.30
CA ASN A 122 7.56 -11.79 19.53
C ASN A 122 8.72 -11.11 20.29
N LYS A 123 9.87 -10.90 19.68
CA LYS A 123 11.03 -10.31 20.34
C LYS A 123 11.13 -8.80 20.20
N SER A 124 10.53 -8.27 19.13
CA SER A 124 10.49 -6.84 18.88
C SER A 124 9.06 -6.33 18.95
N LYS A 125 8.88 -5.22 19.63
CA LYS A 125 7.59 -4.54 19.79
C LYS A 125 7.75 -3.05 19.63
N SER A 126 6.80 -2.40 18.97
CA SER A 126 6.75 -0.95 18.93
C SER A 126 5.32 -0.42 19.08
N VAL A 127 5.21 0.72 19.77
CA VAL A 127 3.92 1.34 20.09
C VAL A 127 4.08 2.84 20.29
N TRP A 128 3.05 3.59 19.95
CA TRP A 128 2.91 5.00 20.30
C TRP A 128 2.14 5.14 21.62
N VAL A 129 2.73 5.86 22.58
CA VAL A 129 2.13 6.19 23.88
C VAL A 129 2.39 7.66 24.14
N ASP A 130 1.35 8.47 24.32
CA ASP A 130 1.43 9.91 24.61
C ASP A 130 2.39 10.65 23.66
N ASP A 131 2.18 10.46 22.34
CA ASP A 131 2.98 11.02 21.24
C ASP A 131 4.46 10.61 21.24
N LYS A 132 4.83 9.61 22.04
CA LYS A 132 6.16 9.01 22.07
C LYS A 132 6.15 7.65 21.36
N TYR A 133 7.11 7.43 20.49
CA TYR A 133 7.33 6.13 19.89
C TYR A 133 8.26 5.30 20.78
N ILE A 134 7.73 4.18 21.28
CA ILE A 134 8.46 3.25 22.16
C ILE A 134 8.80 2.01 21.33
N LEU A 135 10.08 1.72 21.21
CA LEU A 135 10.61 0.54 20.56
C LEU A 135 11.28 -0.35 21.60
N THR A 136 10.86 -1.60 21.70
CA THR A 136 11.45 -2.63 22.57
C THR A 136 11.96 -3.77 21.69
N ASP A 137 13.21 -4.17 21.89
CA ASP A 137 13.82 -5.33 21.23
C ASP A 137 14.56 -6.17 22.27
N THR A 138 14.17 -7.44 22.38
CA THR A 138 14.78 -8.41 23.30
C THR A 138 15.70 -9.40 22.60
N ASN A 139 16.00 -9.18 21.30
CA ASN A 139 16.94 -10.01 20.56
C ASN A 139 18.36 -9.84 21.11
N GLU A 140 19.07 -10.95 21.31
CA GLU A 140 20.50 -10.95 21.65
C GLU A 140 21.36 -10.27 20.58
N HIS A 141 20.90 -10.32 19.32
CA HIS A 141 21.46 -9.61 18.18
C HIS A 141 20.54 -8.42 17.85
N CYS A 142 20.55 -7.41 18.68
CA CYS A 142 19.74 -6.21 18.47
C CYS A 142 19.94 -5.68 17.04
N HIS A 143 18.85 -5.68 16.28
CA HIS A 143 18.82 -5.15 14.91
C HIS A 143 18.66 -3.62 14.86
N CYS A 144 18.91 -2.96 15.98
CA CYS A 144 18.84 -1.51 16.09
C CYS A 144 20.28 -0.93 16.10
N LEU A 145 20.63 -0.21 15.05
CA LEU A 145 21.91 0.49 14.95
C LEU A 145 21.67 2.00 15.09
N ILE A 146 22.26 2.60 16.14
CA ILE A 146 22.19 4.04 16.37
C ILE A 146 23.48 4.69 15.89
N LYS A 147 23.37 5.70 15.01
CA LYS A 147 24.49 6.47 14.51
C LYS A 147 24.14 7.95 14.47
N GLY A 148 24.66 8.72 15.44
CA GLY A 148 24.28 10.13 15.60
C GLY A 148 22.78 10.26 15.79
N ASN A 149 22.14 11.08 14.97
CA ASN A 149 20.68 11.31 14.98
C ASN A 149 19.90 10.31 14.12
N SER A 150 20.47 9.14 13.83
CA SER A 150 19.83 8.14 12.99
C SER A 150 19.73 6.80 13.69
N ILE A 151 18.60 6.13 13.53
CA ILE A 151 18.37 4.77 13.99
C ILE A 151 18.03 3.92 12.77
N LEU A 152 18.85 2.91 12.49
CA LEU A 152 18.51 1.85 11.56
C LEU A 152 17.89 0.69 12.37
N TYR A 153 16.64 0.40 12.10
CA TYR A 153 15.92 -0.68 12.77
C TYR A 153 15.45 -1.73 11.78
N GLN A 154 15.70 -2.99 12.11
CA GLN A 154 15.29 -4.14 11.33
C GLN A 154 14.42 -5.07 12.17
N SER A 155 13.35 -5.58 11.61
CA SER A 155 12.45 -6.51 12.28
C SER A 155 11.78 -7.47 11.31
N THR A 156 11.26 -8.59 11.82
CA THR A 156 10.58 -9.60 11.02
C THR A 156 9.09 -9.27 10.90
N ALA A 157 8.62 -9.14 9.68
CA ALA A 157 7.21 -8.87 9.40
C ALA A 157 6.30 -9.99 9.90
N PRO A 158 5.08 -9.69 10.37
CA PRO A 158 4.05 -10.70 10.57
C PRO A 158 3.78 -11.51 9.31
N THR A 159 3.39 -12.78 9.50
CA THR A 159 3.10 -13.69 8.39
C THR A 159 2.07 -13.10 7.44
N HIS A 160 2.38 -13.12 6.15
CA HIS A 160 1.54 -12.62 5.08
C HIS A 160 1.84 -13.36 3.77
N THR A 161 0.91 -13.31 2.81
CA THR A 161 1.08 -13.86 1.47
C THR A 161 1.34 -12.72 0.49
N PRO A 162 2.51 -12.63 -0.18
CA PRO A 162 2.83 -11.54 -1.10
C PRO A 162 1.76 -11.30 -2.16
N MET A 163 1.26 -12.36 -2.81
CA MET A 163 0.18 -12.23 -3.80
C MET A 163 -1.12 -11.68 -3.20
N ALA A 164 -1.43 -11.96 -1.94
CA ALA A 164 -2.59 -11.37 -1.27
C ALA A 164 -2.41 -9.87 -1.07
N VAL A 165 -1.18 -9.43 -0.74
CA VAL A 165 -0.82 -8.00 -0.67
C VAL A 165 -1.05 -7.32 -2.02
N PHE A 166 -0.57 -7.94 -3.11
CA PHE A 166 -0.80 -7.41 -4.47
C PHE A 166 -2.29 -7.35 -4.82
N LYS A 167 -3.06 -8.41 -4.52
CA LYS A 167 -4.52 -8.43 -4.72
C LYS A 167 -5.23 -7.32 -3.95
N CYS A 168 -4.73 -6.92 -2.79
CA CYS A 168 -5.28 -5.80 -2.03
C CYS A 168 -5.12 -4.47 -2.79
N PHE A 169 -3.96 -4.21 -3.38
CA PHE A 169 -3.77 -3.04 -4.25
C PHE A 169 -4.71 -3.09 -5.47
N VAL A 170 -4.86 -4.27 -6.10
CA VAL A 170 -5.78 -4.44 -7.24
C VAL A 170 -7.24 -4.24 -6.80
N LYS A 171 -7.64 -4.71 -5.62
CA LYS A 171 -8.98 -4.46 -5.05
C LYS A 171 -9.23 -2.95 -4.90
N MET A 172 -8.26 -2.19 -4.40
CA MET A 172 -8.37 -0.74 -4.29
C MET A 172 -8.55 -0.08 -5.67
N ALA A 173 -7.76 -0.48 -6.66
CA ALA A 173 -7.86 0.00 -8.04
C ALA A 173 -9.25 -0.30 -8.65
N ILE A 174 -9.74 -1.53 -8.51
CA ILE A 174 -11.07 -1.93 -8.97
C ILE A 174 -12.18 -1.14 -8.25
N SER A 175 -12.02 -0.86 -6.97
CA SER A 175 -13.02 -0.11 -6.21
C SER A 175 -13.26 1.31 -6.74
N VAL A 176 -12.23 1.96 -7.29
CA VAL A 176 -12.31 3.32 -7.83
C VAL A 176 -12.39 3.38 -9.36
N MET A 177 -12.39 2.23 -10.02
CA MET A 177 -12.44 2.15 -11.48
C MET A 177 -13.80 2.61 -12.02
N PRO A 178 -13.85 3.43 -13.10
CA PRO A 178 -15.09 3.76 -13.77
C PRO A 178 -15.81 2.52 -14.32
N GLU A 179 -17.14 2.51 -14.27
CA GLU A 179 -17.95 1.34 -14.64
C GLU A 179 -17.70 0.86 -16.07
N ASN A 180 -17.51 1.78 -17.01
CA ASN A 180 -17.24 1.46 -18.42
C ASN A 180 -15.96 0.62 -18.62
N ASN A 181 -15.01 0.70 -17.67
CA ASN A 181 -13.74 -0.01 -17.75
C ASN A 181 -13.80 -1.41 -17.11
N LEU A 182 -14.75 -1.68 -16.21
CA LEU A 182 -14.80 -2.91 -15.41
C LEU A 182 -14.88 -4.18 -16.25
N LYS A 183 -15.56 -4.14 -17.41
CA LYS A 183 -15.74 -5.31 -18.28
C LYS A 183 -14.39 -5.92 -18.72
N GLN A 184 -13.39 -5.09 -18.96
CA GLN A 184 -12.04 -5.54 -19.35
C GLN A 184 -11.28 -6.23 -18.22
N PHE A 185 -11.72 -6.02 -16.97
CA PHE A 185 -11.11 -6.56 -15.76
C PHE A 185 -11.90 -7.71 -15.13
N ALA A 186 -12.88 -8.29 -15.82
CA ALA A 186 -13.73 -9.35 -15.28
C ALA A 186 -12.92 -10.54 -14.70
N LYS A 187 -11.90 -11.03 -15.43
CA LYS A 187 -11.01 -12.08 -14.93
C LYS A 187 -10.17 -11.64 -13.74
N THR A 188 -9.74 -10.39 -13.71
CA THR A 188 -8.98 -9.80 -12.60
C THR A 188 -9.85 -9.71 -11.35
N ILE A 189 -11.13 -9.32 -11.50
CA ILE A 189 -12.11 -9.28 -10.41
C ILE A 189 -12.35 -10.70 -9.87
N GLU A 190 -12.54 -11.68 -10.74
CA GLU A 190 -12.68 -13.08 -10.33
C GLU A 190 -11.44 -13.56 -9.58
N TRP A 191 -10.25 -13.25 -10.09
CA TRP A 191 -8.98 -13.63 -9.49
C TRP A 191 -8.77 -13.05 -8.09
N ILE A 192 -9.04 -11.76 -7.86
CA ILE A 192 -8.92 -11.17 -6.52
C ILE A 192 -9.94 -11.76 -5.54
N CYS A 193 -11.08 -12.21 -6.05
CA CYS A 193 -12.10 -12.89 -5.27
C CYS A 193 -11.76 -14.34 -4.93
N ASN A 194 -10.80 -14.96 -5.60
CA ASN A 194 -10.39 -16.34 -5.32
C ASN A 194 -9.46 -16.38 -4.11
N LYS A 195 -9.80 -17.21 -3.11
CA LYS A 195 -8.99 -17.44 -1.89
C LYS A 195 -7.68 -18.17 -2.18
N LYS A 196 -7.64 -18.98 -3.24
CA LYS A 196 -6.39 -19.57 -3.71
C LYS A 196 -5.62 -18.48 -4.43
N HIS A 197 -4.42 -18.17 -3.95
CA HIS A 197 -3.57 -17.16 -4.55
C HIS A 197 -2.78 -17.75 -5.72
N GLU A 198 -3.49 -18.32 -6.71
CA GLU A 198 -2.87 -18.82 -7.94
C GLU A 198 -2.64 -17.65 -8.91
N ASN A 199 -1.47 -17.61 -9.55
CA ASN A 199 -1.22 -16.62 -10.59
C ASN A 199 -1.88 -17.09 -11.90
N ILE A 200 -2.94 -16.40 -12.31
CA ILE A 200 -3.67 -16.71 -13.55
C ILE A 200 -3.14 -15.94 -14.78
N PHE A 201 -2.14 -15.10 -14.60
CA PHE A 201 -1.57 -14.24 -15.64
C PHE A 201 -0.27 -14.83 -16.22
N GLU A 202 -0.29 -16.08 -16.61
CA GLU A 202 0.73 -16.85 -17.33
C GLU A 202 2.17 -16.30 -17.23
N ASN A 203 2.89 -16.70 -16.20
CA ASN A 203 4.29 -16.32 -15.94
C ASN A 203 4.56 -14.82 -15.74
N LYS A 204 3.53 -13.99 -15.63
CA LYS A 204 3.69 -12.57 -15.35
C LYS A 204 4.10 -12.36 -13.89
N LYS A 205 5.16 -11.59 -13.68
CA LYS A 205 5.51 -11.11 -12.34
C LYS A 205 4.53 -10.04 -11.89
N LEU A 206 4.09 -10.15 -10.65
CA LEU A 206 3.23 -9.17 -9.98
C LEU A 206 4.12 -8.20 -9.21
N LEU A 207 4.52 -7.15 -9.88
CA LEU A 207 5.49 -6.20 -9.36
C LEU A 207 4.80 -4.95 -8.80
N CYS A 208 5.31 -4.45 -7.70
CA CYS A 208 4.93 -3.18 -7.13
C CYS A 208 6.17 -2.28 -7.05
N ARG A 209 6.15 -1.17 -7.76
CA ARG A 209 7.13 -0.11 -7.55
C ARG A 209 6.75 0.65 -6.29
N TYR A 210 7.72 0.87 -5.41
CA TYR A 210 7.53 1.70 -4.23
C TYR A 210 8.56 2.79 -4.13
N GLU A 211 8.20 3.85 -3.46
CA GLU A 211 9.10 4.92 -3.04
C GLU A 211 8.78 5.30 -1.61
N MET A 212 9.82 5.63 -0.86
CA MET A 212 9.71 6.19 0.48
C MET A 212 10.22 7.63 0.44
N ILE A 213 9.42 8.55 0.99
CA ILE A 213 9.70 9.98 1.02
C ILE A 213 10.13 10.32 2.46
N PRO A 214 11.43 10.43 2.74
CA PRO A 214 11.94 10.72 4.08
C PRO A 214 11.52 12.10 4.56
N GLY A 215 11.28 12.22 5.86
CA GLY A 215 11.02 13.50 6.52
C GLY A 215 9.72 14.18 6.14
N TYR A 216 8.85 13.50 5.38
CA TYR A 216 7.56 14.04 4.99
C TYR A 216 6.45 13.03 5.17
N THR A 217 5.37 13.46 5.83
CA THR A 217 4.17 12.64 5.98
C THR A 217 3.01 13.29 5.23
N ILE A 218 2.46 12.57 4.27
CA ILE A 218 1.25 12.98 3.56
C ILE A 218 0.07 12.78 4.50
N GLU A 219 -0.55 13.87 4.91
CA GLU A 219 -1.63 13.88 5.90
C GLU A 219 -2.84 13.04 5.47
N TYR A 220 -3.19 13.10 4.18
CA TYR A 220 -4.33 12.38 3.62
C TYR A 220 -3.90 11.49 2.47
N PRO A 221 -4.34 10.22 2.43
CA PRO A 221 -4.06 9.37 1.29
C PRO A 221 -4.54 9.98 -0.01
N CYS A 222 -3.79 9.80 -1.08
CA CYS A 222 -4.21 10.17 -2.42
C CYS A 222 -3.96 9.04 -3.40
N TYR A 223 -4.76 8.98 -4.46
CA TYR A 223 -4.60 7.97 -5.50
C TYR A 223 -4.83 8.54 -6.88
N PHE A 224 -4.25 7.84 -7.85
CA PHE A 224 -4.47 8.03 -9.28
C PHE A 224 -4.69 6.68 -9.95
N LEU A 225 -5.68 6.62 -10.82
CA LEU A 225 -5.90 5.51 -11.74
C LEU A 225 -5.66 5.99 -13.15
N TYR A 226 -4.62 5.46 -13.80
CA TYR A 226 -4.20 5.87 -15.12
C TYR A 226 -4.49 4.78 -16.14
N GLN A 227 -4.99 5.17 -17.32
CA GLN A 227 -5.14 4.31 -18.48
C GLN A 227 -4.19 4.77 -19.59
N ARG A 228 -3.44 3.82 -20.17
CA ARG A 228 -2.55 4.10 -21.29
C ARG A 228 -3.35 4.63 -22.50
N LYS A 229 -2.86 5.70 -23.11
CA LYS A 229 -3.36 6.25 -24.37
C LYS A 229 -2.77 5.47 -25.56
N GLY A 230 -3.53 5.38 -26.65
CA GLY A 230 -3.04 4.93 -27.93
C GLY A 230 -2.96 3.41 -28.13
N PRO A 231 -2.43 2.98 -29.28
CA PRO A 231 -2.50 1.60 -29.75
C PRO A 231 -1.60 0.66 -28.92
N LYS A 232 -1.83 -0.66 -29.08
CA LYS A 232 -1.03 -1.73 -28.49
C LYS A 232 0.47 -1.66 -28.79
N SER A 233 0.89 -0.92 -29.79
CA SER A 233 2.30 -0.69 -30.13
C SER A 233 3.11 0.08 -29.06
N LEU A 234 2.44 0.79 -28.15
CA LEU A 234 3.06 1.41 -26.98
C LEU A 234 3.09 0.47 -25.75
N ALA A 235 2.91 -0.81 -25.99
CA ALA A 235 2.75 -1.86 -25.00
C ALA A 235 3.97 -2.14 -24.10
N ILE A 236 5.03 -1.36 -24.18
CA ILE A 236 6.13 -1.39 -23.20
C ILE A 236 5.72 -0.85 -21.82
N TYR A 237 4.58 -0.12 -21.75
CA TYR A 237 4.02 0.40 -20.51
C TYR A 237 2.72 -0.30 -20.18
N PRO A 238 2.38 -0.51 -18.87
CA PRO A 238 1.13 -1.12 -18.45
C PRO A 238 -0.11 -0.43 -19.03
N TYR A 239 -1.14 -1.18 -19.35
CA TYR A 239 -2.40 -0.64 -19.84
C TYR A 239 -3.12 0.19 -18.76
N MET A 240 -3.13 -0.33 -17.52
CA MET A 240 -3.75 0.34 -16.38
C MET A 240 -2.77 0.37 -15.21
N ILE A 241 -2.59 1.55 -14.65
CA ILE A 241 -1.73 1.78 -13.47
C ILE A 241 -2.58 2.30 -12.33
N PHE A 242 -2.40 1.73 -11.16
CA PHE A 242 -2.88 2.28 -9.91
C PHE A 242 -1.71 2.80 -9.09
N HIS A 243 -1.78 4.08 -8.72
CA HIS A 243 -0.80 4.76 -7.90
C HIS A 243 -1.47 5.25 -6.62
N LEU A 244 -0.93 4.84 -5.48
CA LEU A 244 -1.41 5.18 -4.15
C LEU A 244 -0.28 5.80 -3.34
N THR A 245 -0.55 6.94 -2.72
CA THR A 245 0.40 7.63 -1.85
C THR A 245 -0.28 7.97 -0.53
N TYR A 246 0.36 7.61 0.59
CA TYR A 246 -0.13 7.90 1.93
C TYR A 246 1.02 7.84 2.95
N GLY A 247 0.92 8.60 4.03
CA GLY A 247 2.03 8.74 4.96
C GLY A 247 3.28 9.19 4.22
N ASN A 248 4.35 8.45 4.34
CA ASN A 248 5.59 8.66 3.59
C ASN A 248 5.86 7.58 2.52
N PHE A 249 4.80 6.87 2.10
CA PHE A 249 4.89 5.79 1.11
C PHE A 249 4.17 6.15 -0.18
N SER A 250 4.75 5.75 -1.28
CA SER A 250 4.17 5.82 -2.61
C SER A 250 4.30 4.44 -3.28
N TYR A 251 3.18 3.88 -3.72
CA TYR A 251 3.10 2.56 -4.34
C TYR A 251 2.45 2.66 -5.71
N MET A 252 3.05 2.00 -6.67
CA MET A 252 2.53 1.93 -8.03
C MET A 252 2.49 0.48 -8.49
N ILE A 253 1.33 0.04 -8.94
CA ILE A 253 1.14 -1.29 -9.54
C ILE A 253 0.57 -1.18 -10.94
N GLU A 254 0.86 -2.16 -11.76
CA GLU A 254 0.02 -2.48 -12.90
C GLU A 254 -1.23 -3.20 -12.41
N VAL A 255 -2.41 -2.78 -12.89
CA VAL A 255 -3.64 -3.54 -12.68
C VAL A 255 -3.74 -4.60 -13.78
N PRO A 256 -3.57 -5.90 -13.46
CA PRO A 256 -3.49 -6.94 -14.48
C PRO A 256 -4.75 -6.99 -15.35
N THR A 257 -4.56 -7.07 -16.66
CA THR A 257 -5.65 -7.17 -17.64
C THR A 257 -5.22 -8.05 -18.80
N GLN A 258 -6.18 -8.54 -19.58
CA GLN A 258 -5.91 -9.28 -20.81
C GLN A 258 -5.22 -8.42 -21.88
N GLU A 259 -5.37 -7.10 -21.83
CA GLU A 259 -4.72 -6.18 -22.75
C GLU A 259 -3.18 -6.22 -22.67
N ASP A 260 -2.64 -6.68 -21.53
CA ASP A 260 -1.20 -6.77 -21.29
C ASP A 260 -0.65 -8.21 -21.34
N LEU A 261 -1.50 -9.24 -21.54
CA LEU A 261 -1.06 -10.66 -21.56
C LEU A 261 -0.17 -11.04 -22.75
N HIS A 262 -0.17 -10.23 -23.81
CA HIS A 262 0.63 -10.51 -25.02
C HIS A 262 2.03 -9.90 -24.96
N GLN A 263 2.43 -9.35 -23.82
CA GLN A 263 3.74 -8.72 -23.65
C GLN A 263 4.70 -9.69 -22.98
N SER A 264 5.89 -9.85 -23.54
CA SER A 264 6.96 -10.55 -22.84
C SER A 264 7.32 -9.74 -21.57
N ILE A 265 7.38 -10.42 -20.45
CA ILE A 265 7.63 -9.87 -19.09
C ILE A 265 8.85 -8.95 -19.04
N ASP A 266 9.89 -9.27 -19.82
CA ASP A 266 11.15 -8.54 -19.84
C ASP A 266 11.06 -7.15 -20.48
N LYS A 267 9.93 -6.80 -21.08
CA LYS A 267 9.72 -5.53 -21.81
C LYS A 267 8.81 -4.53 -21.12
N ILE A 268 8.09 -4.92 -20.06
CA ILE A 268 7.20 -4.00 -19.36
C ILE A 268 8.06 -3.07 -18.49
N LYS A 269 8.04 -1.78 -18.83
CA LYS A 269 8.70 -0.73 -18.04
C LYS A 269 7.67 -0.07 -17.15
N PHE A 270 7.88 -0.13 -15.84
CA PHE A 270 7.15 0.75 -14.94
C PHE A 270 7.49 2.20 -15.26
N PRO A 271 6.49 3.05 -15.47
CA PRO A 271 6.76 4.47 -15.54
C PRO A 271 7.36 4.93 -14.21
N PRO A 272 8.22 5.94 -14.24
CA PRO A 272 8.75 6.51 -13.00
C PRO A 272 7.61 7.11 -12.17
N ILE A 273 7.68 7.00 -10.85
CA ILE A 273 6.75 7.68 -9.96
C ILE A 273 7.03 9.19 -10.06
N PRO A 274 5.98 10.04 -10.14
CA PRO A 274 6.18 11.47 -10.43
C PRO A 274 6.76 12.29 -9.28
N PHE A 275 7.21 11.67 -8.19
CA PHE A 275 7.80 12.36 -7.04
C PHE A 275 9.33 12.17 -7.00
N LYS A 276 10.04 13.20 -6.55
CA LYS A 276 11.45 13.10 -6.20
C LYS A 276 11.58 12.30 -4.91
N SER A 277 12.12 11.10 -4.97
CA SER A 277 12.37 10.28 -3.80
C SER A 277 13.84 9.94 -3.61
N SER A 278 14.23 9.67 -2.38
CA SER A 278 15.58 9.23 -2.04
C SER A 278 15.74 7.71 -1.99
N SER A 279 14.63 6.97 -1.95
CA SER A 279 14.62 5.51 -1.85
C SER A 279 13.50 4.94 -2.69
N ALA A 280 13.85 4.26 -3.75
CA ALA A 280 12.91 3.60 -4.65
C ALA A 280 13.31 2.14 -4.85
N GLY A 281 12.32 1.27 -5.01
CA GLY A 281 12.54 -0.14 -5.25
C GLY A 281 11.38 -0.81 -5.97
N ILE A 282 11.57 -2.08 -6.28
CA ILE A 282 10.54 -2.94 -6.86
C ILE A 282 10.36 -4.15 -5.94
N LEU A 283 9.13 -4.36 -5.51
CA LEU A 283 8.71 -5.53 -4.76
C LEU A 283 8.17 -6.57 -5.73
N ASP A 284 8.68 -7.80 -5.64
CA ASP A 284 8.08 -8.94 -6.32
C ASP A 284 7.06 -9.60 -5.39
N LEU A 285 5.78 -9.40 -5.70
CA LEU A 285 4.64 -9.91 -4.94
C LEU A 285 3.98 -11.14 -5.61
N THR A 286 4.74 -11.85 -6.45
CA THR A 286 4.22 -12.99 -7.24
C THR A 286 4.01 -14.24 -6.40
N SER A 287 4.72 -14.38 -5.26
CA SER A 287 4.63 -15.59 -4.44
C SER A 287 3.24 -15.79 -3.83
N ASN A 288 2.67 -16.98 -4.01
CA ASN A 288 1.43 -17.42 -3.39
C ASN A 288 1.64 -18.18 -2.07
N LYS A 289 2.89 -18.31 -1.63
CA LYS A 289 3.23 -18.97 -0.36
C LYS A 289 3.29 -17.93 0.75
N PRO A 290 2.76 -18.25 1.95
CA PRO A 290 2.96 -17.40 3.11
C PRO A 290 4.45 -17.22 3.42
N VAL A 291 4.82 -15.99 3.77
CA VAL A 291 6.17 -15.62 4.19
C VAL A 291 6.10 -15.18 5.66
N SER A 292 6.94 -15.76 6.50
CA SER A 292 6.97 -15.50 7.94
C SER A 292 8.31 -14.97 8.46
N ASP A 293 9.30 -14.86 7.56
CA ASP A 293 10.69 -14.51 7.87
C ASP A 293 11.18 -13.27 7.10
N LEU A 294 10.25 -12.50 6.50
CA LEU A 294 10.60 -11.28 5.79
C LEU A 294 11.20 -10.24 6.74
N GLN A 295 12.48 -9.93 6.52
CA GLN A 295 13.13 -8.83 7.21
C GLN A 295 12.74 -7.49 6.60
N GLN A 296 12.22 -6.60 7.44
CA GLN A 296 11.87 -5.23 7.07
C GLN A 296 12.82 -4.27 7.79
N THR A 297 13.32 -3.30 7.06
CA THR A 297 14.30 -2.33 7.58
C THR A 297 13.77 -0.91 7.43
N MET A 298 13.94 -0.08 8.44
CA MET A 298 13.62 1.34 8.43
C MET A 298 14.80 2.14 8.96
N LEU A 299 15.10 3.23 8.30
CA LEU A 299 16.04 4.23 8.75
C LEU A 299 15.29 5.48 9.23
N PHE A 300 15.51 5.83 10.48
CA PHE A 300 14.94 7.04 11.09
C PHE A 300 16.01 8.12 11.18
N HIS A 301 15.61 9.34 10.91
CA HIS A 301 16.40 10.53 11.22
C HIS A 301 15.59 11.37 12.20
N PHE A 302 16.24 11.80 13.27
CA PHE A 302 15.66 12.67 14.27
C PHE A 302 16.26 14.07 14.14
N ASP A 303 15.43 15.10 14.31
CA ASP A 303 15.94 16.43 14.47
C ASP A 303 16.70 16.53 15.79
N SER A 304 17.73 17.38 15.85
CA SER A 304 18.59 17.56 17.02
C SER A 304 17.86 18.05 18.29
N SER A 305 16.59 18.43 18.16
CA SER A 305 15.69 18.82 19.25
C SER A 305 14.93 17.65 19.88
N GLU A 306 14.94 16.47 19.27
CA GLU A 306 14.23 15.30 19.79
C GLU A 306 15.14 14.49 20.73
N GLU A 307 14.70 14.30 21.98
CA GLU A 307 15.39 13.46 22.96
C GLU A 307 15.20 11.98 22.63
N ILE A 308 16.28 11.30 22.26
CA ILE A 308 16.30 9.84 22.15
C ILE A 308 16.66 9.30 23.55
N SER A 309 15.67 8.81 24.29
CA SER A 309 15.92 8.07 25.52
C SER A 309 16.24 6.60 25.22
N ILE A 310 17.44 6.14 25.62
CA ILE A 310 17.96 4.79 25.38
C ILE A 310 17.74 3.92 26.62
N GLU A 311 16.68 4.11 27.35
CA GLU A 311 16.39 3.45 28.62
C GLU A 311 16.25 1.97 28.42
N HIS A 312 16.56 1.08 28.07
CA HIS A 312 16.38 -0.40 27.94
C HIS A 312 17.01 -1.03 26.71
N LEU A 313 18.04 -0.39 26.12
CA LEU A 313 18.82 -1.09 25.12
C LEU A 313 19.67 -2.19 25.76
N PRO A 314 19.80 -3.37 25.13
CA PRO A 314 20.75 -4.38 25.56
C PRO A 314 22.15 -3.79 25.71
N GLU A 315 22.90 -4.23 26.72
CA GLU A 315 24.25 -3.72 27.04
C GLU A 315 25.18 -3.61 25.82
N LYS A 316 25.07 -4.56 24.88
CA LYS A 316 25.84 -4.55 23.61
C LYS A 316 25.53 -3.33 22.74
N VAL A 317 24.31 -2.83 22.75
CA VAL A 317 23.89 -1.66 21.95
C VAL A 317 24.29 -0.37 22.66
N LYS A 318 24.15 -0.32 23.97
CA LYS A 318 24.69 0.79 24.81
C LYS A 318 26.19 0.95 24.58
N ASN A 319 26.93 -0.15 24.58
CA ASN A 319 28.37 -0.15 24.32
C ASN A 319 28.74 0.26 22.89
N ALA A 320 27.95 -0.14 21.87
CA ALA A 320 28.16 0.30 20.50
C ALA A 320 27.85 1.79 20.28
N ALA A 321 26.92 2.36 21.04
CA ALA A 321 26.62 3.79 21.02
C ALA A 321 27.71 4.63 21.75
N LEU A 322 28.34 4.07 22.80
CA LEU A 322 29.40 4.71 23.58
C LEU A 322 30.79 4.67 22.88
N ILE A 323 31.06 3.67 22.06
CA ILE A 323 32.36 3.52 21.34
C ILE A 323 32.48 4.54 20.18
N LYS A 324 31.44 5.29 19.83
CA LYS A 324 31.42 6.25 18.73
C LYS A 324 31.32 7.72 19.16
N LYS A 325 31.56 8.02 20.43
CA LYS A 325 31.89 9.33 20.92
C LYS A 325 33.42 9.48 20.86
#